data_61b6f04b6a7526a8c86b5652d75d86b9
#
_entry.id   61b6f04b6a7526a8c86b5652d75d86b9
#
_cell.length_a   1.000
_cell.length_b   1.000
_cell.length_c   1.000
_cell.angle_alpha   90.00
_cell.angle_beta   90.00
_cell.angle_gamma   90.00
#
_symmetry.space_group_name_H-M   'P 1'
#
loop_
_entity.id
_entity.type
_entity.pdbx_description
1 polymer ?
#
loop_
_entity_poly.entity_id
_entity_poly.type
_entity_poly.pdbx_seq_one_letter_code
_entity_poly.pdbx_strand_id
1 'polypeptide(L)'
;MKKIYFLLLLAALSFQSALAQNDNLKHPSAVAKEDGFSYRSLLKLLDMDSIYIGSKFESGYHDWLSILYSRMGRYKEARREAEACGTQFIDNMRFKHNYKDAKAIPLSEMMDSIIENNRAIMMNEMHFNPHSRAFVISWLEKCYQNGYRYLAAETLRASDSLLNQRRTVLKGETGWYSDEPVFGDLFRTALNLGYTLVPYEGSGFGVDREVNQAKNLVQNILDKDPEAKFLLLGGFGHIADRNGWYAMGRYFKEQSGIDPFTMSCIFFDDAYGETDSLQTVYYDLIDAMPNRVPILFYDTVKHIYPCTSGMDVTCCLPRTHFIEDNIPDWKLYNGKVLFTIDRRFIDKNGFPEGCVSAFLKSEGEQCVPIDQYMYGKDESEFKLALYKGEYLLRFDDGKEYRYVTVKVK
;
A
#
# COMPACT_ATOMS: atom_id res chain seq x y z
N MET A 1 -23.53 53.81 8.62
CA MET A 1 -22.19 53.58 8.05
C MET A 1 -21.19 53.05 9.12
N LYS A 2 -21.05 53.67 10.29
CA LYS A 2 -20.06 53.21 11.33
C LYS A 2 -20.27 51.75 11.84
N LYS A 3 -21.50 51.22 11.92
CA LYS A 3 -21.77 49.82 12.34
C LYS A 3 -21.37 48.76 11.30
N ILE A 4 -21.40 49.09 10.02
CA ILE A 4 -20.99 48.14 8.95
C ILE A 4 -19.49 48.01 8.89
N TYR A 5 -18.74 49.11 9.12
CA TYR A 5 -17.28 49.04 9.17
C TYR A 5 -16.77 48.27 10.39
N PHE A 6 -17.48 48.30 11.52
CA PHE A 6 -17.09 47.54 12.71
C PHE A 6 -17.32 46.04 12.53
N LEU A 7 -18.40 45.63 11.87
CA LEU A 7 -18.67 44.23 11.50
C LEU A 7 -17.67 43.66 10.47
N LEU A 8 -17.30 44.50 9.50
CA LEU A 8 -16.25 44.10 8.50
C LEU A 8 -14.86 44.00 9.14
N LEU A 9 -14.56 44.88 10.13
CA LEU A 9 -13.31 44.82 10.88
C LEU A 9 -13.23 43.60 11.80
N LEU A 10 -14.33 43.22 12.46
CA LEU A 10 -14.44 42.01 13.27
C LEU A 10 -14.34 40.75 12.40
N ALA A 11 -14.96 40.72 11.21
CA ALA A 11 -14.83 39.64 10.26
C ALA A 11 -13.40 39.51 9.71
N ALA A 12 -12.73 40.65 9.42
CA ALA A 12 -11.35 40.65 8.97
C ALA A 12 -10.36 40.19 10.06
N LEU A 13 -10.61 40.58 11.32
CA LEU A 13 -9.81 40.16 12.47
C LEU A 13 -10.05 38.68 12.81
N SER A 14 -11.26 38.14 12.64
CA SER A 14 -11.53 36.71 12.79
C SER A 14 -10.90 35.88 11.66
N PHE A 15 -10.87 36.43 10.44
CA PHE A 15 -10.18 35.80 9.31
C PHE A 15 -8.64 35.82 9.48
N GLN A 16 -8.07 36.92 9.99
CA GLN A 16 -6.64 36.98 10.29
C GLN A 16 -6.24 36.08 11.47
N SER A 17 -7.09 35.93 12.48
CA SER A 17 -6.83 35.00 13.59
C SER A 17 -6.94 33.53 13.15
N ALA A 18 -7.84 33.21 12.24
CA ALA A 18 -7.93 31.87 11.62
C ALA A 18 -6.70 31.56 10.75
N LEU A 19 -6.18 32.54 10.01
CA LEU A 19 -4.94 32.38 9.23
C LEU A 19 -3.70 32.29 10.13
N ALA A 20 -3.64 33.02 11.23
CA ALA A 20 -2.51 32.98 12.17
C ALA A 20 -2.47 31.68 13.02
N GLN A 21 -3.61 30.99 13.20
CA GLN A 21 -3.66 29.69 13.86
C GLN A 21 -3.01 28.56 13.03
N ASN A 22 -2.84 28.75 11.73
CA ASN A 22 -2.37 27.70 10.81
C ASN A 22 -0.84 27.57 10.69
N ASP A 23 -0.06 28.56 11.14
CA ASP A 23 1.41 28.51 10.96
C ASP A 23 2.13 27.48 11.85
N ASN A 24 1.50 27.06 12.95
CA ASN A 24 2.05 26.04 13.86
C ASN A 24 1.41 24.66 13.70
N LEU A 25 0.50 24.48 12.72
CA LEU A 25 -0.14 23.19 12.51
C LEU A 25 0.89 22.18 11.99
N LYS A 26 1.05 21.07 12.73
CA LYS A 26 1.93 19.97 12.30
C LYS A 26 1.37 19.30 11.06
N HIS A 27 2.24 18.84 10.18
CA HIS A 27 1.84 17.97 9.07
C HIS A 27 1.21 16.67 9.62
N PRO A 28 0.13 16.12 9.02
CA PRO A 28 -0.56 14.91 9.52
C PRO A 28 0.37 13.71 9.73
N SER A 29 1.39 13.55 8.87
CA SER A 29 2.40 12.50 9.04
C SER A 29 3.17 12.59 10.35
N ALA A 30 3.45 13.80 10.81
CA ALA A 30 4.15 14.01 12.08
C ALA A 30 3.28 13.62 13.26
N VAL A 31 1.96 13.92 13.20
CA VAL A 31 0.99 13.49 14.22
C VAL A 31 0.84 11.96 14.22
N ALA A 32 0.67 11.35 13.05
CA ALA A 32 0.56 9.90 12.91
C ALA A 32 1.80 9.16 13.45
N LYS A 33 2.98 9.73 13.26
CA LYS A 33 4.25 9.15 13.71
C LYS A 33 4.42 9.13 15.23
N GLU A 34 3.82 10.08 15.96
CA GLU A 34 3.97 10.18 17.42
C GLU A 34 3.57 8.90 18.15
N ASP A 35 2.54 8.20 17.66
CA ASP A 35 2.05 6.93 18.22
C ASP A 35 2.36 5.73 17.29
N GLY A 36 3.39 5.84 16.44
CA GLY A 36 3.90 4.75 15.61
C GLY A 36 2.92 4.26 14.54
N PHE A 37 2.11 5.16 13.97
CA PHE A 37 1.13 4.83 12.92
C PHE A 37 0.13 3.74 13.35
N SER A 38 -0.26 3.77 14.63
CA SER A 38 -1.15 2.80 15.27
C SER A 38 -2.62 3.23 15.23
N TYR A 39 -3.49 2.44 15.86
CA TYR A 39 -4.89 2.81 16.09
C TYR A 39 -5.00 4.15 16.85
N ARG A 40 -4.11 4.43 17.82
CA ARG A 40 -4.05 5.72 18.53
C ARG A 40 -3.74 6.88 17.59
N SER A 41 -2.87 6.67 16.60
CA SER A 41 -2.58 7.67 15.57
C SER A 41 -3.83 8.02 14.76
N LEU A 42 -4.63 7.02 14.40
CA LEU A 42 -5.89 7.22 13.69
C LEU A 42 -6.88 8.03 14.54
N LEU A 43 -7.10 7.62 15.79
CA LEU A 43 -8.00 8.34 16.71
C LEU A 43 -7.58 9.81 16.89
N LYS A 44 -6.27 10.04 17.07
CA LYS A 44 -5.71 11.39 17.22
C LYS A 44 -5.94 12.27 15.99
N LEU A 45 -5.77 11.72 14.78
CA LEU A 45 -6.07 12.47 13.56
C LEU A 45 -7.56 12.74 13.39
N LEU A 46 -8.44 11.78 13.72
CA LEU A 46 -9.89 11.97 13.67
C LEU A 46 -10.35 13.07 14.64
N ASP A 47 -9.77 13.16 15.83
CA ASP A 47 -10.04 14.24 16.80
C ASP A 47 -9.61 15.62 16.27
N MET A 48 -8.74 15.67 15.26
CA MET A 48 -8.23 16.90 14.64
C MET A 48 -8.93 17.27 13.32
N ASP A 49 -9.99 16.59 12.94
CA ASP A 49 -10.72 16.79 11.68
C ASP A 49 -11.05 18.28 11.43
N SER A 50 -11.70 18.95 12.38
CA SER A 50 -12.07 20.36 12.26
C SER A 50 -10.89 21.34 12.14
N ILE A 51 -9.66 20.88 12.43
CA ILE A 51 -8.44 21.68 12.33
C ILE A 51 -7.81 21.52 10.94
N TYR A 52 -7.89 20.30 10.38
CA TYR A 52 -7.27 19.99 9.08
C TYR A 52 -8.16 20.36 7.90
N ILE A 53 -9.48 20.18 8.00
CA ILE A 53 -10.42 20.54 6.92
C ILE A 53 -10.34 22.06 6.69
N GLY A 54 -10.16 22.46 5.43
CA GLY A 54 -9.95 23.84 5.01
C GLY A 54 -8.53 24.38 5.26
N SER A 55 -7.61 23.57 5.82
CA SER A 55 -6.21 23.98 6.03
C SER A 55 -5.34 23.68 4.79
N LYS A 56 -4.11 24.22 4.79
CA LYS A 56 -3.08 23.89 3.78
C LYS A 56 -2.67 22.39 3.77
N PHE A 57 -3.04 21.64 4.80
CA PHE A 57 -2.72 20.22 4.95
C PHE A 57 -3.92 19.29 4.75
N GLU A 58 -5.06 19.79 4.28
CA GLU A 58 -6.27 18.98 4.08
C GLU A 58 -6.03 17.74 3.19
N SER A 59 -5.39 17.92 2.04
CA SER A 59 -5.03 16.79 1.18
C SER A 59 -4.11 15.78 1.90
N GLY A 60 -3.08 16.25 2.60
CA GLY A 60 -2.21 15.38 3.40
C GLY A 60 -2.94 14.71 4.58
N TYR A 61 -3.96 15.35 5.13
CA TYR A 61 -4.80 14.77 6.19
C TYR A 61 -5.58 13.56 5.66
N HIS A 62 -6.27 13.70 4.53
CA HIS A 62 -6.99 12.60 3.88
C HIS A 62 -6.05 11.48 3.42
N ASP A 63 -4.87 11.82 2.89
CA ASP A 63 -3.85 10.84 2.52
C ASP A 63 -3.43 9.98 3.72
N TRP A 64 -3.13 10.61 4.87
CA TRP A 64 -2.73 9.88 6.07
C TRP A 64 -3.88 9.10 6.72
N LEU A 65 -5.11 9.61 6.68
CA LEU A 65 -6.28 8.84 7.10
C LEU A 65 -6.44 7.59 6.23
N SER A 66 -6.28 7.71 4.91
CA SER A 66 -6.40 6.58 3.99
C SER A 66 -5.40 5.45 4.32
N ILE A 67 -4.14 5.81 4.59
CA ILE A 67 -3.09 4.88 5.00
C ILE A 67 -3.43 4.21 6.34
N LEU A 68 -3.87 4.98 7.32
CA LEU A 68 -4.19 4.45 8.66
C LEU A 68 -5.44 3.56 8.64
N TYR A 69 -6.49 3.94 7.93
CA TYR A 69 -7.66 3.09 7.75
C TYR A 69 -7.32 1.78 7.05
N SER A 70 -6.50 1.81 6.01
CA SER A 70 -6.00 0.60 5.34
C SER A 70 -5.28 -0.34 6.31
N ARG A 71 -4.37 0.22 7.13
CA ARG A 71 -3.69 -0.56 8.18
C ARG A 71 -4.67 -1.20 9.16
N MET A 72 -5.74 -0.48 9.52
CA MET A 72 -6.76 -0.96 10.46
C MET A 72 -7.81 -1.87 9.81
N GLY A 73 -7.58 -2.35 8.58
CA GLY A 73 -8.50 -3.22 7.86
C GLY A 73 -9.80 -2.54 7.37
N ARG A 74 -9.87 -1.22 7.45
CA ARG A 74 -11.02 -0.41 7.03
C ARG A 74 -10.84 0.06 5.58
N TYR A 75 -10.82 -0.88 4.64
CA TYR A 75 -10.48 -0.62 3.24
C TYR A 75 -11.50 0.26 2.51
N LYS A 76 -12.77 0.21 2.89
CA LYS A 76 -13.82 1.09 2.32
C LYS A 76 -13.59 2.55 2.75
N GLU A 77 -13.24 2.76 4.01
CA GLU A 77 -12.90 4.08 4.55
C GLU A 77 -11.57 4.58 3.97
N ALA A 78 -10.56 3.71 3.90
CA ALA A 78 -9.27 4.05 3.28
C ALA A 78 -9.46 4.57 1.85
N ARG A 79 -10.29 3.91 1.05
CA ARG A 79 -10.64 4.34 -0.30
C ARG A 79 -11.33 5.70 -0.31
N ARG A 80 -12.33 5.90 0.56
CA ARG A 80 -13.07 7.18 0.64
C ARG A 80 -12.13 8.35 0.96
N GLU A 81 -11.21 8.16 1.91
CA GLU A 81 -10.23 9.18 2.26
C GLU A 81 -9.23 9.43 1.13
N ALA A 82 -8.79 8.39 0.42
CA ALA A 82 -7.94 8.54 -0.76
C ALA A 82 -8.62 9.34 -1.89
N GLU A 83 -9.92 9.16 -2.09
CA GLU A 83 -10.72 9.96 -3.03
C GLU A 83 -10.80 11.43 -2.58
N ALA A 84 -11.00 11.68 -1.28
CA ALA A 84 -11.05 13.02 -0.70
C ALA A 84 -9.69 13.74 -0.71
N CYS A 85 -8.58 13.01 -0.75
CA CYS A 85 -7.24 13.57 -0.91
C CYS A 85 -7.08 14.45 -2.16
N GLY A 86 -8.05 14.40 -3.07
CA GLY A 86 -8.07 15.22 -4.28
C GLY A 86 -6.95 14.82 -5.22
N THR A 87 -6.90 13.57 -5.58
CA THR A 87 -5.88 12.97 -6.45
C THR A 87 -5.86 13.58 -7.86
N GLN A 88 -5.59 14.87 -7.96
CA GLN A 88 -5.22 15.54 -9.22
C GLN A 88 -4.06 14.84 -9.92
N PHE A 89 -3.33 13.98 -9.21
CA PHE A 89 -2.29 13.12 -9.78
C PHE A 89 -2.82 12.26 -10.93
N ILE A 90 -4.06 11.82 -10.87
CA ILE A 90 -4.65 10.93 -11.86
C ILE A 90 -5.17 11.69 -13.06
N ASP A 91 -5.72 12.88 -12.87
CA ASP A 91 -6.20 13.68 -13.97
C ASP A 91 -5.10 14.05 -14.97
N ASN A 92 -3.88 14.29 -14.50
CA ASN A 92 -2.74 14.57 -15.35
C ASN A 92 -2.09 13.32 -15.97
N MET A 93 -2.29 12.14 -15.38
CA MET A 93 -1.87 10.85 -15.92
C MET A 93 -2.97 10.14 -16.69
N ARG A 94 -4.18 10.70 -16.70
CA ARG A 94 -5.32 10.15 -17.45
C ARG A 94 -4.98 10.09 -18.93
N PHE A 95 -4.85 8.91 -19.33
CA PHE A 95 -4.91 8.26 -20.63
C PHE A 95 -4.92 9.17 -21.85
N LYS A 96 -3.72 9.53 -22.31
CA LYS A 96 -3.53 10.08 -23.67
C LYS A 96 -3.77 9.03 -24.77
N HIS A 97 -4.13 7.80 -24.40
CA HIS A 97 -4.31 6.70 -25.32
C HIS A 97 -5.81 6.40 -25.52
N ASN A 98 -6.19 6.23 -26.76
CA ASN A 98 -7.50 5.72 -27.13
C ASN A 98 -7.45 4.19 -27.06
N TYR A 99 -8.02 3.60 -26.03
CA TYR A 99 -8.01 2.15 -25.82
C TYR A 99 -9.15 1.41 -26.55
N LYS A 100 -9.87 2.07 -27.45
CA LYS A 100 -10.93 1.43 -28.23
C LYS A 100 -10.48 0.16 -28.97
N ASP A 101 -9.19 0.11 -29.32
CA ASP A 101 -8.59 -1.01 -30.03
C ASP A 101 -7.72 -1.91 -29.11
N ALA A 102 -7.76 -1.67 -27.80
CA ALA A 102 -7.00 -2.46 -26.84
C ALA A 102 -7.69 -3.80 -26.58
N LYS A 103 -6.89 -4.88 -26.57
CA LYS A 103 -7.32 -6.21 -26.17
C LYS A 103 -6.82 -6.48 -24.76
N ALA A 104 -7.73 -6.97 -23.89
CA ALA A 104 -7.36 -7.49 -22.59
C ALA A 104 -6.72 -8.87 -22.73
N ILE A 105 -5.54 -9.06 -22.15
CA ILE A 105 -4.80 -10.32 -22.14
C ILE A 105 -4.60 -10.74 -20.69
N PRO A 106 -4.98 -11.96 -20.28
CA PRO A 106 -4.65 -12.46 -18.96
C PRO A 106 -3.14 -12.40 -18.71
N LEU A 107 -2.74 -11.82 -17.58
CA LEU A 107 -1.32 -11.72 -17.23
C LEU A 107 -0.65 -13.10 -17.16
N SER A 108 -1.38 -14.15 -16.80
CA SER A 108 -0.89 -15.52 -16.75
C SER A 108 -0.33 -16.03 -18.09
N GLU A 109 -0.81 -15.49 -19.22
CA GLU A 109 -0.29 -15.84 -20.55
C GLU A 109 1.11 -15.28 -20.80
N MET A 110 1.50 -14.22 -20.11
CA MET A 110 2.78 -13.52 -20.27
C MET A 110 3.76 -13.76 -19.13
N MET A 111 3.27 -14.24 -18.00
CA MET A 111 4.03 -14.32 -16.73
C MET A 111 5.32 -15.13 -16.87
N ASP A 112 5.28 -16.26 -17.53
CA ASP A 112 6.47 -17.12 -17.74
C ASP A 112 7.53 -16.38 -18.54
N SER A 113 7.14 -15.79 -19.66
CA SER A 113 8.05 -15.02 -20.51
C SER A 113 8.63 -13.81 -19.75
N ILE A 114 7.84 -13.11 -18.93
CA ILE A 114 8.33 -11.98 -18.14
C ILE A 114 9.38 -12.46 -17.13
N ILE A 115 9.12 -13.55 -16.43
CA ILE A 115 10.02 -14.07 -15.39
C ILE A 115 11.32 -14.65 -15.99
N GLU A 116 11.22 -15.35 -17.11
CA GLU A 116 12.37 -15.98 -17.76
C GLU A 116 13.33 -14.97 -18.38
N ASN A 117 12.79 -13.94 -19.04
CA ASN A 117 13.57 -13.00 -19.84
C ASN A 117 14.10 -11.78 -19.07
N ASN A 118 13.72 -11.59 -17.82
CA ASN A 118 14.13 -10.41 -17.06
C ASN A 118 14.94 -10.78 -15.82
N ARG A 119 15.92 -9.95 -15.48
CA ARG A 119 16.72 -10.07 -14.25
C ARG A 119 16.17 -9.20 -13.12
N ALA A 120 15.54 -8.10 -13.48
CA ALA A 120 14.89 -7.17 -12.56
C ALA A 120 13.44 -6.99 -12.97
N ILE A 121 12.50 -7.31 -12.08
CA ILE A 121 11.07 -7.03 -12.25
C ILE A 121 10.69 -6.05 -11.17
N MET A 122 10.22 -4.86 -11.59
CA MET A 122 9.83 -3.79 -10.70
C MET A 122 8.32 -3.57 -10.80
N MET A 123 7.64 -3.61 -9.67
CA MET A 123 6.21 -3.35 -9.54
C MET A 123 5.98 -2.17 -8.60
N ASN A 124 4.89 -1.45 -8.77
CA ASN A 124 4.55 -0.36 -7.88
C ASN A 124 3.31 -0.65 -7.03
N GLU A 125 3.16 0.14 -5.96
CA GLU A 125 2.06 0.04 -5.03
C GLU A 125 1.55 1.43 -4.62
N MET A 126 0.34 1.47 -4.07
CA MET A 126 -0.22 2.61 -3.35
C MET A 126 -0.24 2.33 -1.86
N HIS A 127 0.25 3.29 -1.07
CA HIS A 127 0.44 3.10 0.36
C HIS A 127 -0.85 2.76 1.13
N PHE A 128 -1.99 3.19 0.64
CA PHE A 128 -3.30 2.93 1.25
C PHE A 128 -4.02 1.70 0.69
N ASN A 129 -3.55 1.13 -0.43
CA ASN A 129 -4.20 -0.04 -1.02
C ASN A 129 -3.26 -1.25 -1.09
N PRO A 130 -3.43 -2.22 -0.19
CA PRO A 130 -2.57 -3.41 -0.15
C PRO A 130 -2.88 -4.47 -1.21
N HIS A 131 -3.82 -4.26 -2.12
CA HIS A 131 -4.15 -5.21 -3.18
C HIS A 131 -2.93 -5.54 -4.07
N SER A 132 -2.16 -4.51 -4.46
CA SER A 132 -0.92 -4.71 -5.22
C SER A 132 0.13 -5.53 -4.45
N ARG A 133 0.21 -5.39 -3.12
CA ARG A 133 1.08 -6.20 -2.27
C ARG A 133 0.66 -7.67 -2.24
N ALA A 134 -0.66 -7.92 -2.11
CA ALA A 134 -1.21 -9.28 -2.22
C ALA A 134 -0.94 -9.89 -3.60
N PHE A 135 -1.01 -9.08 -4.65
CA PHE A 135 -0.64 -9.49 -6.00
C PHE A 135 0.84 -9.90 -6.09
N VAL A 136 1.77 -9.11 -5.55
CA VAL A 136 3.21 -9.45 -5.53
C VAL A 136 3.47 -10.74 -4.76
N ILE A 137 2.74 -11.01 -3.67
CA ILE A 137 2.84 -12.30 -2.95
C ILE A 137 2.61 -13.48 -3.90
N SER A 138 1.67 -13.37 -4.84
CA SER A 138 1.38 -14.45 -5.80
C SER A 138 2.52 -14.73 -6.80
N TRP A 139 3.47 -13.81 -6.96
CA TRP A 139 4.63 -13.97 -7.84
C TRP A 139 5.82 -14.64 -7.16
N LEU A 140 5.91 -14.57 -5.83
CA LEU A 140 7.13 -14.92 -5.10
C LEU A 140 7.60 -16.35 -5.36
N GLU A 141 6.71 -17.33 -5.25
CA GLU A 141 7.09 -18.74 -5.40
C GLU A 141 7.60 -19.03 -6.82
N LYS A 142 6.87 -18.58 -7.84
CA LYS A 142 7.22 -18.79 -9.23
C LYS A 142 8.54 -18.10 -9.59
N CYS A 143 8.73 -16.86 -9.13
CA CYS A 143 10.00 -16.16 -9.32
C CYS A 143 11.16 -16.87 -8.60
N TYR A 144 10.95 -17.35 -7.37
CA TYR A 144 11.97 -18.10 -6.63
C TYR A 144 12.41 -19.37 -7.37
N GLN A 145 11.46 -20.12 -7.95
CA GLN A 145 11.71 -21.29 -8.77
C GLN A 145 12.52 -20.96 -10.04
N ASN A 146 12.43 -19.71 -10.53
CA ASN A 146 13.16 -19.19 -11.70
C ASN A 146 14.44 -18.41 -11.34
N GLY A 147 14.97 -18.59 -10.13
CA GLY A 147 16.27 -18.07 -9.73
C GLY A 147 16.26 -16.67 -9.10
N TYR A 148 15.10 -16.06 -8.87
CA TYR A 148 15.03 -14.82 -8.12
C TYR A 148 15.34 -15.09 -6.64
N ARG A 149 16.24 -14.30 -6.07
CA ARG A 149 16.72 -14.49 -4.68
C ARG A 149 16.61 -13.26 -3.81
N TYR A 150 16.28 -12.11 -4.39
CA TYR A 150 16.20 -10.85 -3.68
C TYR A 150 14.82 -10.22 -3.88
N LEU A 151 14.27 -9.67 -2.80
CA LEU A 151 13.09 -8.80 -2.82
C LEU A 151 13.50 -7.45 -2.26
N ALA A 152 13.57 -6.43 -3.12
CA ALA A 152 13.81 -5.05 -2.71
C ALA A 152 12.48 -4.35 -2.44
N ALA A 153 12.40 -3.56 -1.36
CA ALA A 153 11.21 -2.77 -1.08
C ALA A 153 11.57 -1.41 -0.46
N GLU A 154 10.90 -0.36 -0.95
CA GLU A 154 11.12 1.02 -0.54
C GLU A 154 10.94 1.21 0.97
N THR A 155 9.97 0.55 1.56
CA THR A 155 9.64 0.66 2.98
C THR A 155 10.72 0.15 3.92
N LEU A 156 11.62 -0.74 3.47
CA LEU A 156 12.61 -1.40 4.32
C LEU A 156 13.66 -0.40 4.82
N ARG A 157 14.01 -0.53 6.09
CA ARG A 157 15.05 0.29 6.72
C ARG A 157 16.38 -0.44 6.78
N ALA A 158 17.44 0.21 6.31
CA ALA A 158 18.80 -0.31 6.41
C ALA A 158 19.29 -0.46 7.86
N SER A 159 18.66 0.24 8.82
CA SER A 159 18.95 0.12 10.25
C SER A 159 18.57 -1.24 10.84
N ASP A 160 17.62 -1.98 10.25
CA ASP A 160 17.28 -3.34 10.65
C ASP A 160 18.26 -4.36 10.02
N SER A 161 19.51 -4.29 10.40
CA SER A 161 20.59 -5.13 9.85
C SER A 161 20.44 -6.64 10.14
N LEU A 162 19.62 -7.01 11.11
CA LEU A 162 19.36 -8.40 11.50
C LEU A 162 18.13 -9.02 10.82
N LEU A 163 17.38 -8.28 10.01
CA LEU A 163 16.14 -8.73 9.39
C LEU A 163 16.27 -10.10 8.71
N ASN A 164 17.23 -10.23 7.80
CA ASN A 164 17.44 -11.46 7.02
C ASN A 164 17.95 -12.64 7.90
N GLN A 165 18.69 -12.36 8.95
CA GLN A 165 19.15 -13.38 9.90
C GLN A 165 18.01 -13.80 10.83
N ARG A 166 17.28 -12.86 11.39
CA ARG A 166 16.15 -13.08 12.29
C ARG A 166 14.96 -13.71 11.57
N ARG A 167 14.75 -13.39 10.28
CA ARG A 167 13.65 -13.87 9.42
C ARG A 167 12.26 -13.50 9.98
N THR A 168 12.16 -12.40 10.70
CA THR A 168 10.95 -11.94 11.35
C THR A 168 10.80 -10.43 11.18
N VAL A 169 9.61 -9.98 10.83
CA VAL A 169 9.27 -8.58 10.52
C VAL A 169 8.80 -7.88 11.79
N LEU A 170 9.61 -6.98 12.30
CA LEU A 170 9.33 -6.23 13.54
C LEU A 170 8.58 -4.93 13.23
N LYS A 171 7.56 -4.67 14.02
CA LYS A 171 6.76 -3.46 13.94
C LYS A 171 7.60 -2.24 14.32
N GLY A 172 7.56 -1.19 13.47
CA GLY A 172 8.29 0.05 13.68
C GLY A 172 9.79 -0.01 13.44
N GLU A 173 10.39 -1.21 13.38
CA GLU A 173 11.82 -1.38 13.12
C GLU A 173 12.13 -1.70 11.66
N THR A 174 11.46 -2.72 11.10
CA THR A 174 11.79 -3.25 9.77
C THR A 174 11.53 -2.24 8.67
N GLY A 175 10.51 -1.41 8.81
CA GLY A 175 10.20 -0.41 7.79
C GLY A 175 9.17 0.63 8.22
N TRP A 176 8.71 1.42 7.24
CA TRP A 176 7.71 2.47 7.44
C TRP A 176 6.29 1.95 7.19
N TYR A 177 6.04 1.39 5.99
CA TYR A 177 4.75 0.84 5.60
C TYR A 177 4.64 -0.65 5.90
N SER A 178 5.74 -1.31 6.23
CA SER A 178 5.81 -2.74 6.55
C SER A 178 4.97 -3.15 7.77
N ASP A 179 4.51 -2.19 8.56
CA ASP A 179 3.58 -2.44 9.68
C ASP A 179 2.14 -2.73 9.22
N GLU A 180 1.83 -2.54 7.94
CA GLU A 180 0.57 -2.97 7.35
C GLU A 180 0.58 -4.50 7.20
N PRO A 181 -0.51 -5.20 7.60
CA PRO A 181 -0.54 -6.66 7.66
C PRO A 181 -0.15 -7.38 6.36
N VAL A 182 -0.63 -6.92 5.20
CA VAL A 182 -0.32 -7.56 3.91
C VAL A 182 1.13 -7.31 3.52
N PHE A 183 1.70 -6.16 3.86
CA PHE A 183 3.13 -5.90 3.65
C PHE A 183 3.99 -6.78 4.55
N GLY A 184 3.64 -6.89 5.83
CA GLY A 184 4.32 -7.81 6.75
C GLY A 184 4.27 -9.25 6.24
N ASP A 185 3.16 -9.65 5.64
CA ASP A 185 2.95 -10.99 5.12
C ASP A 185 3.70 -11.24 3.79
N LEU A 186 3.84 -10.22 2.95
CA LEU A 186 4.73 -10.25 1.78
C LEU A 186 6.16 -10.59 2.19
N PHE A 187 6.68 -9.92 3.21
CA PHE A 187 8.04 -10.18 3.70
C PHE A 187 8.18 -11.52 4.39
N ARG A 188 7.20 -11.96 5.18
CA ARG A 188 7.19 -13.32 5.76
C ARG A 188 7.24 -14.39 4.67
N THR A 189 6.38 -14.24 3.66
CA THR A 189 6.33 -15.19 2.53
C THR A 189 7.67 -15.22 1.79
N ALA A 190 8.25 -14.07 1.49
CA ALA A 190 9.56 -13.99 0.84
C ALA A 190 10.66 -14.62 1.69
N LEU A 191 10.75 -14.29 2.97
CA LEU A 191 11.71 -14.89 3.89
C LEU A 191 11.52 -16.41 3.98
N ASN A 192 10.29 -16.91 4.08
CA ASN A 192 10.00 -18.34 4.16
C ASN A 192 10.41 -19.10 2.90
N LEU A 193 10.29 -18.49 1.73
CA LEU A 193 10.78 -19.04 0.47
C LEU A 193 12.31 -19.01 0.35
N GLY A 194 13.00 -18.16 1.12
CA GLY A 194 14.46 -18.03 1.08
C GLY A 194 14.97 -16.77 0.39
N TYR A 195 14.12 -15.80 0.12
CA TYR A 195 14.57 -14.49 -0.37
C TYR A 195 15.40 -13.75 0.66
N THR A 196 16.32 -12.94 0.16
CA THR A 196 16.98 -11.87 0.91
C THR A 196 16.20 -10.58 0.70
N LEU A 197 15.73 -9.97 1.78
CA LEU A 197 15.08 -8.66 1.76
C LEU A 197 16.12 -7.55 1.67
N VAL A 198 15.92 -6.60 0.74
CA VAL A 198 16.92 -5.57 0.45
C VAL A 198 16.33 -4.17 0.64
N PRO A 199 16.80 -3.41 1.64
CA PRO A 199 16.50 -1.99 1.75
C PRO A 199 17.25 -1.22 0.67
N TYR A 200 16.55 -0.26 0.03
CA TYR A 200 17.16 0.59 -0.99
C TYR A 200 16.85 2.08 -0.83
N GLU A 201 16.08 2.47 0.19
CA GLU A 201 15.71 3.87 0.42
C GLU A 201 16.94 4.78 0.38
N GLY A 202 16.80 5.89 -0.33
CA GLY A 202 17.87 6.87 -0.58
C GLY A 202 17.81 8.07 0.38
N SER A 203 18.93 8.68 0.61
CA SER A 203 19.02 10.00 1.26
C SER A 203 18.76 11.12 0.25
N GLY A 204 18.37 12.30 0.75
CA GLY A 204 18.09 13.46 -0.09
C GLY A 204 16.61 13.65 -0.39
N PHE A 205 16.33 14.55 -1.34
CA PHE A 205 14.97 14.87 -1.80
C PHE A 205 14.94 14.94 -3.32
N GLY A 206 13.75 14.68 -3.90
CA GLY A 206 13.56 14.76 -5.34
C GLY A 206 14.53 13.87 -6.09
N VAL A 207 15.20 14.42 -7.11
CA VAL A 207 16.10 13.68 -8.00
C VAL A 207 17.26 13.00 -7.24
N ASP A 208 17.83 13.65 -6.23
CA ASP A 208 18.95 13.08 -5.46
C ASP A 208 18.54 11.82 -4.71
N ARG A 209 17.30 11.78 -4.18
CA ARG A 209 16.75 10.58 -3.54
C ARG A 209 16.62 9.42 -4.53
N GLU A 210 16.08 9.69 -5.73
CA GLU A 210 15.92 8.69 -6.79
C GLU A 210 17.25 8.10 -7.25
N VAL A 211 18.26 8.96 -7.46
CA VAL A 211 19.62 8.55 -7.83
C VAL A 211 20.26 7.69 -6.73
N ASN A 212 20.08 8.08 -5.46
CA ASN A 212 20.61 7.33 -4.32
C ASN A 212 19.88 6.00 -4.11
N GLN A 213 18.57 5.92 -4.34
CA GLN A 213 17.82 4.66 -4.33
C GLN A 213 18.38 3.69 -5.39
N ALA A 214 18.58 4.15 -6.62
CA ALA A 214 19.18 3.35 -7.68
C ALA A 214 20.58 2.84 -7.32
N LYS A 215 21.42 3.72 -6.77
CA LYS A 215 22.76 3.36 -6.28
C LYS A 215 22.71 2.30 -5.20
N ASN A 216 21.78 2.43 -4.25
CA ASN A 216 21.62 1.45 -3.17
C ASN A 216 21.21 0.08 -3.71
N LEU A 217 20.37 0.00 -4.75
CA LEU A 217 20.03 -1.26 -5.42
C LEU A 217 21.27 -1.91 -6.04
N VAL A 218 22.07 -1.15 -6.77
CA VAL A 218 23.34 -1.66 -7.36
C VAL A 218 24.26 -2.19 -6.26
N GLN A 219 24.53 -1.38 -5.24
CA GLN A 219 25.46 -1.76 -4.16
C GLN A 219 24.96 -2.92 -3.29
N ASN A 220 23.67 -2.96 -3.01
CA ASN A 220 23.12 -3.97 -2.11
C ASN A 220 22.80 -5.30 -2.79
N ILE A 221 22.63 -5.32 -4.12
CA ILE A 221 22.33 -6.52 -4.89
C ILE A 221 23.47 -6.85 -5.85
N LEU A 222 23.71 -6.00 -6.86
CA LEU A 222 24.55 -6.35 -8.00
C LEU A 222 26.05 -6.39 -7.69
N ASP A 223 26.54 -5.50 -6.80
CA ASP A 223 27.93 -5.55 -6.35
C ASP A 223 28.25 -6.81 -5.54
N LYS A 224 27.23 -7.44 -4.92
CA LYS A 224 27.36 -8.68 -4.16
C LYS A 224 27.11 -9.93 -5.00
N ASP A 225 26.20 -9.83 -5.95
CA ASP A 225 25.80 -10.90 -6.85
C ASP A 225 25.53 -10.32 -8.25
N PRO A 226 26.56 -10.23 -9.11
CA PRO A 226 26.45 -9.65 -10.45
C PRO A 226 25.43 -10.32 -11.37
N GLU A 227 25.07 -11.58 -11.09
CA GLU A 227 24.07 -12.34 -11.85
C GLU A 227 22.69 -12.39 -11.17
N ALA A 228 22.50 -11.62 -10.13
CA ALA A 228 21.25 -11.60 -9.36
C ALA A 228 20.01 -11.41 -10.22
N LYS A 229 18.96 -12.18 -9.89
CA LYS A 229 17.59 -11.90 -10.28
C LYS A 229 16.82 -11.40 -9.06
N PHE A 230 16.08 -10.30 -9.21
CA PHE A 230 15.35 -9.70 -8.09
C PHE A 230 13.98 -9.15 -8.47
N LEU A 231 13.08 -9.16 -7.49
CA LEU A 231 11.83 -8.42 -7.49
C LEU A 231 12.00 -7.12 -6.72
N LEU A 232 11.31 -6.07 -7.16
CA LEU A 232 11.24 -4.80 -6.45
C LEU A 232 9.79 -4.34 -6.33
N LEU A 233 9.44 -3.86 -5.13
CA LEU A 233 8.18 -3.17 -4.87
C LEU A 233 8.48 -1.74 -4.42
N GLY A 234 8.12 -0.77 -5.26
CA GLY A 234 8.28 0.66 -5.00
C GLY A 234 6.95 1.41 -4.97
N GLY A 235 6.90 2.57 -4.32
CA GLY A 235 5.71 3.41 -4.31
C GLY A 235 5.52 4.16 -5.63
N PHE A 236 4.30 4.34 -6.04
CA PHE A 236 3.86 5.22 -7.14
C PHE A 236 4.74 5.17 -8.41
N GLY A 237 5.39 6.27 -8.77
CA GLY A 237 6.14 6.46 -10.00
C GLY A 237 7.65 6.15 -9.93
N HIS A 238 8.17 5.74 -8.77
CA HIS A 238 9.61 5.52 -8.54
C HIS A 238 10.24 4.48 -9.49
N ILE A 239 9.45 3.54 -9.98
CA ILE A 239 9.94 2.47 -10.88
C ILE A 239 9.95 2.86 -12.36
N ALA A 240 9.47 4.07 -12.74
CA ALA A 240 9.49 4.51 -14.14
C ALA A 240 10.94 4.52 -14.69
N ASP A 241 11.17 3.89 -15.85
CA ASP A 241 12.50 3.68 -16.40
C ASP A 241 12.74 4.35 -17.75
N ARG A 242 11.73 5.01 -18.33
CA ARG A 242 11.85 5.69 -19.63
C ARG A 242 12.59 7.01 -19.55
N ASN A 243 13.25 7.35 -20.65
CA ASN A 243 13.91 8.65 -20.81
C ASN A 243 12.94 9.81 -20.57
N GLY A 244 13.40 10.81 -19.82
CA GLY A 244 12.62 12.00 -19.45
C GLY A 244 11.92 11.88 -18.09
N TRP A 245 11.88 10.70 -17.47
CA TRP A 245 11.40 10.51 -16.11
C TRP A 245 12.54 10.67 -15.10
N TYR A 246 12.29 11.38 -14.01
CA TYR A 246 13.24 11.57 -12.92
C TYR A 246 12.89 10.60 -11.79
N ALA A 247 13.05 9.30 -12.07
CA ALA A 247 12.64 8.21 -11.19
C ALA A 247 13.75 7.17 -11.00
N MET A 248 13.71 6.47 -9.90
CA MET A 248 14.69 5.46 -9.50
C MET A 248 14.89 4.37 -10.57
N GLY A 249 13.82 3.87 -11.19
CA GLY A 249 13.91 2.86 -12.25
C GLY A 249 14.82 3.28 -13.41
N ARG A 250 14.68 4.52 -13.88
CA ARG A 250 15.55 5.07 -14.92
C ARG A 250 17.01 5.14 -14.44
N TYR A 251 17.26 5.68 -13.26
CA TYR A 251 18.63 5.80 -12.74
C TYR A 251 19.27 4.43 -12.48
N PHE A 252 18.47 3.44 -12.07
CA PHE A 252 18.94 2.07 -11.95
C PHE A 252 19.40 1.52 -13.30
N LYS A 253 18.61 1.68 -14.37
CA LYS A 253 18.97 1.28 -15.73
C LYS A 253 20.28 1.96 -16.20
N GLU A 254 20.40 3.26 -15.96
CA GLU A 254 21.61 4.03 -16.31
C GLU A 254 22.86 3.58 -15.53
N GLN A 255 22.73 3.25 -14.24
CA GLN A 255 23.85 2.87 -13.38
C GLN A 255 24.27 1.41 -13.51
N SER A 256 23.30 0.52 -13.71
CA SER A 256 23.55 -0.93 -13.76
C SER A 256 23.76 -1.48 -15.17
N GLY A 257 23.26 -0.79 -16.20
CA GLY A 257 23.17 -1.31 -17.56
C GLY A 257 22.10 -2.39 -17.74
N ILE A 258 21.32 -2.71 -16.70
CA ILE A 258 20.21 -3.68 -16.75
C ILE A 258 18.93 -2.93 -17.08
N ASP A 259 18.22 -3.38 -18.12
CA ASP A 259 16.88 -2.91 -18.45
C ASP A 259 15.87 -3.64 -17.55
N PRO A 260 15.24 -3.00 -16.56
CA PRO A 260 14.26 -3.66 -15.72
C PRO A 260 12.94 -3.82 -16.49
N PHE A 261 12.20 -4.88 -16.22
CA PHE A 261 10.79 -4.94 -16.61
C PHE A 261 9.95 -4.21 -15.58
N THR A 262 9.27 -3.14 -15.99
CA THR A 262 8.53 -2.26 -15.10
C THR A 262 7.02 -2.40 -15.31
N MET A 263 6.28 -2.71 -14.24
CA MET A 263 4.85 -2.97 -14.27
C MET A 263 4.09 -2.04 -13.33
N SER A 264 3.24 -1.20 -13.88
CA SER A 264 2.31 -0.40 -13.07
C SER A 264 1.12 -1.24 -12.64
N CYS A 265 0.89 -1.33 -11.33
CA CYS A 265 -0.21 -2.05 -10.70
C CYS A 265 -1.24 -1.13 -10.02
N ILE A 266 -1.14 0.19 -10.24
CA ILE A 266 -1.91 1.18 -9.48
C ILE A 266 -2.94 1.94 -10.30
N PHE A 267 -2.92 1.89 -11.64
CA PHE A 267 -3.76 2.78 -12.47
C PHE A 267 -5.22 2.37 -12.57
N PHE A 268 -5.55 1.12 -12.36
CA PHE A 268 -6.91 0.62 -12.42
C PHE A 268 -7.26 -0.03 -11.10
N ASP A 269 -6.93 0.67 -10.05
CA ASP A 269 -7.28 0.27 -8.72
C ASP A 269 -8.67 0.81 -8.37
N ASP A 270 -9.46 0.04 -7.65
CA ASP A 270 -10.77 0.41 -7.12
C ASP A 270 -10.77 1.73 -6.32
N ALA A 271 -9.59 2.19 -5.93
CA ALA A 271 -9.42 3.44 -5.20
C ALA A 271 -9.80 4.69 -5.97
N TYR A 272 -9.94 4.62 -7.29
CA TYR A 272 -10.16 5.79 -8.13
C TYR A 272 -11.59 5.92 -8.63
N GLY A 273 -12.53 5.85 -7.74
CA GLY A 273 -13.90 6.32 -7.93
C GLY A 273 -14.71 5.64 -9.05
N GLU A 274 -15.91 5.24 -8.73
CA GLU A 274 -16.89 4.69 -9.69
C GLU A 274 -17.45 5.75 -10.66
N THR A 275 -17.03 7.01 -10.53
CA THR A 275 -17.65 8.16 -11.19
C THR A 275 -17.02 8.55 -12.52
N ASP A 276 -15.88 7.97 -12.89
CA ASP A 276 -15.20 8.32 -14.13
C ASP A 276 -15.65 7.42 -15.31
N SER A 277 -16.21 8.04 -16.35
CA SER A 277 -16.68 7.36 -17.57
C SER A 277 -15.58 6.57 -18.32
N LEU A 278 -14.31 6.96 -18.16
CA LEU A 278 -13.19 6.24 -18.77
C LEU A 278 -12.84 4.97 -17.95
N GLN A 279 -12.90 5.03 -16.64
CA GLN A 279 -12.73 3.87 -15.79
C GLN A 279 -13.80 2.81 -16.03
N THR A 280 -15.05 3.21 -16.31
CA THR A 280 -16.14 2.28 -16.61
C THR A 280 -15.79 1.36 -17.79
N VAL A 281 -15.19 1.88 -18.86
CA VAL A 281 -14.80 1.04 -20.01
C VAL A 281 -13.74 -0.01 -19.63
N TYR A 282 -12.82 0.33 -18.74
CA TYR A 282 -11.80 -0.62 -18.30
C TYR A 282 -12.35 -1.63 -17.32
N TYR A 283 -13.22 -1.20 -16.42
CA TYR A 283 -13.91 -2.10 -15.52
C TYR A 283 -14.78 -3.08 -16.28
N ASP A 284 -15.49 -2.65 -17.31
CA ASP A 284 -16.26 -3.55 -18.17
C ASP A 284 -15.36 -4.62 -18.81
N LEU A 285 -14.15 -4.26 -19.25
CA LEU A 285 -13.19 -5.20 -19.80
C LEU A 285 -12.62 -6.15 -18.72
N ILE A 286 -12.31 -5.64 -17.54
CA ILE A 286 -11.82 -6.45 -16.41
C ILE A 286 -12.92 -7.40 -15.92
N ASP A 287 -14.14 -6.93 -15.76
CA ASP A 287 -15.28 -7.71 -15.28
C ASP A 287 -15.76 -8.77 -16.30
N ALA A 288 -15.53 -8.50 -17.61
CA ALA A 288 -15.79 -9.46 -18.66
C ALA A 288 -14.77 -10.61 -18.72
N MET A 289 -13.63 -10.51 -18.02
CA MET A 289 -12.62 -11.56 -17.99
C MET A 289 -13.08 -12.74 -17.15
N PRO A 290 -13.06 -13.97 -17.68
CA PRO A 290 -13.39 -15.14 -16.89
C PRO A 290 -12.39 -15.30 -15.73
N ASN A 291 -12.90 -15.73 -14.58
CA ASN A 291 -12.13 -16.02 -13.37
C ASN A 291 -11.48 -14.80 -12.67
N ARG A 292 -11.85 -13.57 -13.04
CA ARG A 292 -11.36 -12.36 -12.36
C ARG A 292 -9.84 -12.38 -12.15
N VAL A 293 -9.11 -12.47 -13.25
CA VAL A 293 -7.64 -12.54 -13.24
C VAL A 293 -7.01 -11.17 -13.57
N PRO A 294 -5.80 -10.88 -13.09
CA PRO A 294 -5.05 -9.70 -13.53
C PRO A 294 -4.86 -9.71 -15.06
N ILE A 295 -5.02 -8.56 -15.68
CA ILE A 295 -4.92 -8.41 -17.13
C ILE A 295 -3.91 -7.33 -17.53
N LEU A 296 -3.36 -7.48 -18.73
CA LEU A 296 -2.61 -6.45 -19.44
C LEU A 296 -3.44 -5.95 -20.62
N PHE A 297 -3.35 -4.67 -20.94
CA PHE A 297 -3.92 -4.14 -22.18
C PHE A 297 -2.89 -4.17 -23.30
N TYR A 298 -3.31 -4.67 -24.45
CA TYR A 298 -2.51 -4.73 -25.68
C TYR A 298 -3.21 -3.98 -26.79
N ASP A 299 -2.56 -2.96 -27.35
CA ASP A 299 -3.04 -2.23 -28.50
C ASP A 299 -2.76 -3.04 -29.77
N THR A 300 -3.80 -3.56 -30.40
CA THR A 300 -3.70 -4.42 -31.57
C THR A 300 -3.22 -3.68 -32.82
N VAL A 301 -3.34 -2.36 -32.87
CA VAL A 301 -2.91 -1.52 -33.99
C VAL A 301 -1.44 -1.14 -33.88
N LYS A 302 -1.02 -0.74 -32.67
CA LYS A 302 0.36 -0.30 -32.42
C LYS A 302 1.29 -1.41 -31.98
N HIS A 303 0.76 -2.61 -31.68
CA HIS A 303 1.51 -3.77 -31.18
C HIS A 303 2.34 -3.46 -29.93
N ILE A 304 1.79 -2.67 -29.02
CA ILE A 304 2.44 -2.29 -27.74
C ILE A 304 1.48 -2.50 -26.58
N TYR A 305 2.03 -2.68 -25.38
CA TYR A 305 1.29 -2.61 -24.14
C TYR A 305 1.21 -1.15 -23.69
N PRO A 306 0.02 -0.53 -23.73
CA PRO A 306 -0.05 0.90 -23.40
C PRO A 306 0.29 1.12 -21.91
N CYS A 307 1.27 1.96 -21.67
CA CYS A 307 1.58 2.47 -20.34
C CYS A 307 1.93 3.96 -20.43
N THR A 308 1.22 4.79 -19.68
CA THR A 308 1.38 6.24 -19.71
C THR A 308 2.36 6.76 -18.67
N SER A 309 2.78 5.91 -17.74
CA SER A 309 3.53 6.28 -16.53
C SER A 309 5.05 6.15 -16.68
N GLY A 310 5.56 6.01 -17.91
CA GLY A 310 6.99 5.79 -18.11
C GLY A 310 7.48 4.37 -17.77
N MET A 311 6.57 3.42 -17.62
CA MET A 311 6.81 2.00 -17.36
C MET A 311 6.51 1.17 -18.61
N ASP A 312 6.89 -0.12 -18.62
CA ASP A 312 6.68 -1.00 -19.77
C ASP A 312 5.22 -1.36 -19.96
N VAL A 313 4.55 -1.78 -18.88
CA VAL A 313 3.16 -2.23 -18.94
C VAL A 313 2.32 -1.70 -17.81
N THR A 314 1.00 -1.68 -18.05
CA THR A 314 0.00 -1.47 -17.00
C THR A 314 -0.72 -2.79 -16.75
N CYS A 315 -0.66 -3.27 -15.53
CA CYS A 315 -1.40 -4.42 -15.04
C CYS A 315 -2.66 -3.93 -14.33
N CYS A 316 -3.81 -4.37 -14.80
CA CYS A 316 -5.08 -4.09 -14.15
C CYS A 316 -5.43 -5.25 -13.24
N LEU A 317 -5.47 -4.99 -11.95
CA LEU A 317 -5.90 -5.97 -10.96
C LEU A 317 -7.44 -6.12 -11.03
N PRO A 318 -8.00 -7.31 -10.70
CA PRO A 318 -9.43 -7.48 -10.58
C PRO A 318 -10.02 -6.49 -9.58
N ARG A 319 -11.24 -6.03 -9.83
CA ARG A 319 -11.94 -5.17 -8.85
C ARG A 319 -12.06 -5.88 -7.53
N THR A 320 -11.84 -5.15 -6.43
CA THR A 320 -12.03 -5.67 -5.09
C THR A 320 -13.49 -6.08 -4.88
N HIS A 321 -13.71 -7.31 -4.47
CA HIS A 321 -15.00 -7.81 -4.04
C HIS A 321 -14.93 -8.12 -2.54
N PHE A 322 -15.83 -7.54 -1.77
CA PHE A 322 -15.92 -7.86 -0.34
C PHE A 322 -16.72 -9.13 -0.14
N ILE A 323 -16.07 -10.21 0.35
CA ILE A 323 -16.73 -11.48 0.69
C ILE A 323 -17.57 -11.23 1.90
N GLU A 324 -17.38 -10.67 2.85
CA GLU A 324 -18.15 -10.17 3.97
C GLU A 324 -17.96 -8.64 4.00
N ASP A 325 -18.64 -7.94 4.81
CA ASP A 325 -18.62 -6.48 4.79
C ASP A 325 -17.21 -5.85 4.90
N ASN A 326 -16.26 -6.58 5.50
CA ASN A 326 -14.94 -6.06 5.78
C ASN A 326 -13.78 -6.80 5.09
N ILE A 327 -13.98 -7.97 4.48
CA ILE A 327 -12.90 -8.76 3.89
C ILE A 327 -12.87 -8.64 2.38
N PRO A 328 -11.87 -8.00 1.78
CA PRO A 328 -11.66 -8.08 0.34
C PRO A 328 -11.18 -9.48 -0.08
N ASP A 329 -11.68 -9.95 -1.23
CA ASP A 329 -11.41 -11.31 -1.75
C ASP A 329 -9.90 -11.57 -1.97
N TRP A 330 -9.16 -10.56 -2.43
CA TRP A 330 -7.72 -10.65 -2.62
C TRP A 330 -6.93 -10.88 -1.30
N LYS A 331 -7.56 -10.80 -0.14
CA LYS A 331 -6.93 -11.03 1.16
C LYS A 331 -6.81 -12.51 1.54
N LEU A 332 -7.54 -13.38 0.84
CA LEU A 332 -7.55 -14.83 1.08
C LEU A 332 -6.48 -15.60 0.28
N TYR A 333 -5.30 -15.03 0.13
CA TYR A 333 -4.16 -15.70 -0.50
C TYR A 333 -3.52 -16.76 0.43
N ASN A 334 -2.73 -17.66 -0.16
CA ASN A 334 -1.88 -18.64 0.54
C ASN A 334 -2.59 -19.50 1.60
N GLY A 335 -3.90 -19.78 1.39
CA GLY A 335 -4.65 -20.65 2.30
C GLY A 335 -5.12 -20.00 3.60
N LYS A 336 -5.15 -18.66 3.67
CA LYS A 336 -5.86 -17.97 4.76
C LYS A 336 -7.33 -18.36 4.80
N VAL A 337 -7.87 -18.44 6.00
CA VAL A 337 -9.26 -18.74 6.28
C VAL A 337 -9.89 -17.60 7.07
N LEU A 338 -11.22 -17.49 7.00
CA LEU A 338 -11.96 -16.50 7.76
C LEU A 338 -12.10 -16.93 9.22
N PHE A 339 -11.67 -16.09 10.14
CA PHE A 339 -11.88 -16.25 11.57
C PHE A 339 -12.90 -15.23 12.06
N THR A 340 -14.07 -15.68 12.48
CA THR A 340 -15.18 -14.83 12.93
C THR A 340 -14.97 -14.39 14.37
N ILE A 341 -15.17 -13.10 14.63
CA ILE A 341 -15.22 -12.48 15.96
C ILE A 341 -16.61 -11.86 16.11
N ASP A 342 -17.46 -12.48 16.91
CA ASP A 342 -18.82 -12.00 17.18
C ASP A 342 -18.88 -11.07 18.40
N ARG A 343 -20.02 -10.41 18.60
CA ARG A 343 -20.21 -9.50 19.72
C ARG A 343 -20.00 -10.17 21.09
N ARG A 344 -20.40 -11.43 21.25
CA ARG A 344 -20.20 -12.17 22.51
C ARG A 344 -18.71 -12.37 22.82
N PHE A 345 -17.94 -12.65 21.77
CA PHE A 345 -16.49 -12.76 21.93
C PHE A 345 -15.86 -11.41 22.30
N ILE A 346 -16.31 -10.33 21.67
CA ILE A 346 -15.85 -8.96 21.97
C ILE A 346 -16.20 -8.57 23.40
N ASP A 347 -17.45 -8.74 23.83
CA ASP A 347 -17.92 -8.36 25.16
C ASP A 347 -17.15 -9.07 26.26
N LYS A 348 -16.74 -10.32 26.01
CA LYS A 348 -15.96 -11.12 26.94
C LYS A 348 -14.47 -10.74 26.99
N ASN A 349 -13.86 -10.41 25.87
CA ASN A 349 -12.40 -10.36 25.73
C ASN A 349 -11.86 -8.98 25.31
N GLY A 350 -12.70 -8.11 24.77
CA GLY A 350 -12.33 -6.83 24.19
C GLY A 350 -12.98 -5.62 24.86
N PHE A 351 -13.19 -4.60 24.05
CA PHE A 351 -13.83 -3.34 24.40
C PHE A 351 -15.09 -3.14 23.54
N PRO A 352 -16.01 -2.23 23.88
CA PRO A 352 -17.20 -1.98 23.06
C PRO A 352 -16.88 -1.59 21.61
N GLU A 353 -15.81 -0.84 21.42
CA GLU A 353 -15.22 -0.43 20.14
C GLU A 353 -13.69 -0.44 20.26
N GLY A 354 -12.98 -0.54 19.16
CA GLY A 354 -11.52 -0.57 19.20
C GLY A 354 -10.90 -1.18 17.96
N CYS A 355 -9.66 -1.60 18.09
CA CYS A 355 -8.93 -2.34 17.07
C CYS A 355 -8.48 -3.69 17.63
N VAL A 356 -8.70 -4.77 16.89
CA VAL A 356 -8.12 -6.07 17.19
C VAL A 356 -6.99 -6.37 16.23
N SER A 357 -5.84 -6.82 16.75
CA SER A 357 -4.69 -7.28 15.97
C SER A 357 -4.42 -8.75 16.28
N ALA A 358 -4.22 -9.56 15.24
CA ALA A 358 -3.94 -10.99 15.36
C ALA A 358 -2.45 -11.27 15.09
N PHE A 359 -1.71 -11.59 16.13
CA PHE A 359 -0.27 -11.94 16.07
C PHE A 359 -0.09 -13.45 16.08
N LEU A 360 0.77 -13.98 15.21
CA LEU A 360 1.22 -15.36 15.36
C LEU A 360 1.86 -15.54 16.74
N LYS A 361 1.38 -16.50 17.52
CA LYS A 361 1.88 -16.74 18.87
C LYS A 361 3.38 -17.09 18.90
N SER A 362 3.87 -17.71 17.82
CA SER A 362 5.28 -18.04 17.64
C SER A 362 6.18 -16.83 17.38
N GLU A 363 5.63 -15.71 16.88
CA GLU A 363 6.38 -14.47 16.59
C GLU A 363 6.26 -13.43 17.72
N GLY A 364 5.11 -13.39 18.39
CA GLY A 364 4.83 -12.42 19.45
C GLY A 364 4.31 -11.06 18.94
N GLU A 365 3.92 -10.19 19.87
CA GLU A 365 3.27 -8.91 19.56
C GLU A 365 4.21 -7.79 19.08
N GLN A 366 5.53 -7.98 19.17
CA GLN A 366 6.52 -7.08 18.59
C GLN A 366 6.57 -7.17 17.07
N CYS A 367 6.00 -8.24 16.50
CA CYS A 367 5.96 -8.45 15.07
C CYS A 367 4.75 -7.77 14.43
N VAL A 368 4.77 -7.64 13.10
CA VAL A 368 3.61 -7.15 12.36
C VAL A 368 2.49 -8.18 12.46
N PRO A 369 1.23 -7.80 12.78
CA PRO A 369 0.13 -8.77 12.85
C PRO A 369 -0.14 -9.40 11.47
N ILE A 370 -0.71 -10.61 11.47
CA ILE A 370 -1.16 -11.27 10.23
C ILE A 370 -2.39 -10.57 9.66
N ASP A 371 -3.24 -10.07 10.55
CA ASP A 371 -4.40 -9.27 10.21
C ASP A 371 -4.81 -8.39 11.39
N GLN A 372 -5.51 -7.30 11.08
CA GLN A 372 -6.11 -6.44 12.09
C GLN A 372 -7.37 -5.78 11.55
N TYR A 373 -8.26 -5.39 12.46
CA TYR A 373 -9.53 -4.76 12.13
C TYR A 373 -9.99 -3.79 13.22
N MET A 374 -10.32 -2.56 12.81
CA MET A 374 -11.00 -1.57 13.65
C MET A 374 -12.50 -1.82 13.60
N TYR A 375 -13.13 -2.01 14.76
CA TYR A 375 -14.55 -2.31 14.88
C TYR A 375 -15.28 -1.27 15.74
N GLY A 376 -16.54 -1.02 15.41
CA GLY A 376 -17.42 -0.09 16.10
C GLY A 376 -18.36 -0.76 17.10
N LYS A 377 -19.09 0.07 17.88
CA LYS A 377 -20.05 -0.38 18.90
C LYS A 377 -21.20 -1.20 18.31
N ASP A 378 -21.64 -0.84 17.11
CA ASP A 378 -22.83 -1.38 16.46
C ASP A 378 -22.54 -2.60 15.59
N GLU A 379 -21.26 -2.96 15.40
CA GLU A 379 -20.88 -4.15 14.64
C GLU A 379 -21.15 -5.42 15.45
N SER A 380 -22.06 -6.27 14.95
CA SER A 380 -22.42 -7.53 15.59
C SER A 380 -21.37 -8.61 15.41
N GLU A 381 -20.66 -8.61 14.30
CA GLU A 381 -19.53 -9.49 13.99
C GLU A 381 -18.64 -8.88 12.90
N PHE A 382 -17.39 -9.33 12.87
CA PHE A 382 -16.45 -9.10 11.77
C PHE A 382 -15.53 -10.31 11.62
N LYS A 383 -14.73 -10.32 10.56
CA LYS A 383 -13.82 -11.44 10.30
C LYS A 383 -12.39 -10.96 10.12
N LEU A 384 -11.46 -11.83 10.46
CA LEU A 384 -10.04 -11.69 10.17
C LEU A 384 -9.62 -12.79 9.19
N ALA A 385 -8.73 -12.47 8.25
CA ALA A 385 -8.14 -13.42 7.32
C ALA A 385 -6.84 -13.97 7.91
N LEU A 386 -6.86 -15.19 8.44
CA LEU A 386 -5.77 -15.78 9.19
C LEU A 386 -5.34 -17.13 8.60
N TYR A 387 -4.08 -17.48 8.77
CA TYR A 387 -3.60 -18.84 8.54
C TYR A 387 -4.09 -19.77 9.66
N LYS A 388 -4.11 -21.08 9.41
CA LYS A 388 -4.30 -22.06 10.49
C LYS A 388 -3.14 -21.97 11.47
N GLY A 389 -3.44 -21.91 12.77
CA GLY A 389 -2.40 -21.74 13.79
C GLY A 389 -2.91 -21.18 15.10
N GLU A 390 -1.97 -20.89 16.00
CA GLU A 390 -2.25 -20.24 17.29
C GLU A 390 -1.91 -18.75 17.22
N TYR A 391 -2.83 -17.93 17.74
CA TYR A 391 -2.75 -16.49 17.71
C TYR A 391 -2.92 -15.87 19.08
N LEU A 392 -2.18 -14.78 19.31
CA LEU A 392 -2.46 -13.81 20.35
C LEU A 392 -3.30 -12.70 19.71
N LEU A 393 -4.57 -12.58 20.09
CA LEU A 393 -5.39 -11.42 19.74
C LEU A 393 -5.16 -10.34 20.78
N ARG A 394 -4.83 -9.13 20.32
CA ARG A 394 -4.73 -7.93 21.14
C ARG A 394 -5.87 -6.98 20.76
N PHE A 395 -6.74 -6.71 21.70
CA PHE A 395 -7.75 -5.66 21.62
C PHE A 395 -7.19 -4.35 22.17
N ASP A 396 -7.41 -3.26 21.47
CA ASP A 396 -6.90 -1.91 21.75
C ASP A 396 -8.08 -0.92 21.68
N ASP A 397 -8.39 -0.18 22.74
CA ASP A 397 -9.39 0.89 22.77
C ASP A 397 -8.78 2.29 22.61
N GLY A 398 -7.48 2.36 22.30
CA GLY A 398 -6.71 3.59 22.24
C GLY A 398 -6.08 4.00 23.57
N LYS A 399 -6.39 3.32 24.70
CA LYS A 399 -5.87 3.60 26.04
C LYS A 399 -5.19 2.41 26.66
N GLU A 400 -5.81 1.25 26.62
CA GLU A 400 -5.31 0.00 27.20
C GLU A 400 -5.43 -1.18 26.24
N TYR A 401 -4.80 -2.29 26.58
CA TYR A 401 -4.81 -3.54 25.81
C TYR A 401 -5.42 -4.68 26.60
N ARG A 402 -6.19 -5.54 25.90
CA ARG A 402 -6.63 -6.84 26.40
C ARG A 402 -6.18 -7.93 25.46
N TYR A 403 -5.87 -9.10 26.02
CA TYR A 403 -5.28 -10.18 25.26
C TYR A 403 -6.06 -11.48 25.43
N VAL A 404 -6.18 -12.23 24.33
CA VAL A 404 -6.73 -13.58 24.35
C VAL A 404 -6.01 -14.47 23.35
N THR A 405 -5.73 -15.71 23.73
CA THR A 405 -5.16 -16.69 22.79
C THR A 405 -6.28 -17.47 22.12
N VAL A 406 -6.18 -17.61 20.78
CA VAL A 406 -7.14 -18.38 19.96
C VAL A 406 -6.39 -19.37 19.08
N LYS A 407 -7.11 -20.39 18.62
CA LYS A 407 -6.63 -21.37 17.64
C LYS A 407 -7.52 -21.34 16.41
N VAL A 408 -6.94 -21.04 15.25
CA VAL A 408 -7.56 -21.10 13.93
C VAL A 408 -7.34 -22.51 13.36
N LYS A 409 -8.44 -23.18 12.94
CA LYS A 409 -8.43 -24.60 12.49
C LYS A 409 -8.43 -24.72 10.97
#